data_b8b845cd38a6836a577146fd4626bc9d
#
_entry.id   b8b845cd38a6836a577146fd4626bc9d
#
_cell.length_a   1.000
_cell.length_b   1.000
_cell.length_c   1.000
_cell.angle_alpha   90.00
_cell.angle_beta   90.00
_cell.angle_gamma   90.00
#
_symmetry.space_group_name_H-M   'P 1'
#
loop_
_entity.id
_entity.type
_entity.pdbx_description
1 polymer ?
#
loop_
_entity_poly.entity_id
_entity_poly.type
_entity_poly.pdbx_seq_one_letter_code
_entity_poly.pdbx_strand_id
1 'polypeptide(L)'
;MRRDLRPFWVKRGYIKFREWWVNWFLRPRCESLGPHSTIMSPWFVIISGPNIRIGHSFTAIGEMHHPVQIGVWGRDFGLGSVRIGDACLMSPGARISASDEIVLGNGCMMAHGSYITDSDWHGLYDRVNRDANPRPVHLGDNVWLGDRSTVLKGVSIGDNSVVAAGAVVTKDVPANVVVAGNPAAVVKTLDESEPRYTRSDMFEDPSETQAYFEHLDRVLLSDKRFWPWLLQAIYPRSRKQQ
;
A
#
# COMPACT_ATOMS: atom_id res chain seq x y z
N MET A 1 2.51 19.31 10.15
CA MET A 1 3.56 18.56 9.41
C MET A 1 4.93 19.10 9.82
N ARG A 2 5.84 18.29 10.38
CA ARG A 2 7.19 18.76 10.69
C ARG A 2 7.91 19.13 9.40
N ARG A 3 8.39 20.35 9.27
CA ARG A 3 9.18 20.80 8.11
C ARG A 3 10.45 19.96 8.01
N ASP A 4 10.73 19.38 6.85
CA ASP A 4 12.00 18.69 6.62
C ASP A 4 13.15 19.69 6.68
N LEU A 5 14.05 19.46 7.61
CA LEU A 5 15.19 20.34 7.87
C LEU A 5 16.52 19.72 7.44
N ARG A 6 16.47 18.52 6.87
CA ARG A 6 17.67 17.83 6.40
C ARG A 6 18.29 18.61 5.23
N PRO A 7 19.61 18.78 5.17
CA PRO A 7 20.27 19.19 3.94
C PRO A 7 19.94 18.22 2.80
N PHE A 8 19.89 18.74 1.58
CA PHE A 8 19.55 17.92 0.40
C PHE A 8 20.43 16.67 0.27
N TRP A 9 21.75 16.79 0.48
CA TRP A 9 22.67 15.64 0.38
C TRP A 9 22.42 14.57 1.47
N VAL A 10 22.01 14.98 2.67
CA VAL A 10 21.61 14.03 3.74
C VAL A 10 20.35 13.26 3.33
N LYS A 11 19.36 13.97 2.79
CA LYS A 11 18.14 13.34 2.27
C LYS A 11 18.46 12.37 1.12
N ARG A 12 19.34 12.75 0.19
CA ARG A 12 19.80 11.87 -0.89
C ARG A 12 20.52 10.62 -0.37
N GLY A 13 21.41 10.78 0.61
CA GLY A 13 22.05 9.66 1.27
C GLY A 13 21.06 8.69 1.91
N TYR A 14 20.05 9.22 2.59
CA TYR A 14 18.97 8.42 3.17
C TYR A 14 18.15 7.69 2.10
N ILE A 15 17.81 8.35 0.98
CA ILE A 15 17.08 7.72 -0.13
C ILE A 15 17.89 6.57 -0.71
N LYS A 16 19.19 6.76 -1.00
CA LYS A 16 20.08 5.70 -1.50
C LYS A 16 20.19 4.52 -0.52
N PHE A 17 20.32 4.79 0.77
CA PHE A 17 20.31 3.74 1.80
C PHE A 17 19.00 2.97 1.81
N ARG A 18 17.87 3.65 1.70
CA ARG A 18 16.53 3.05 1.63
C ARG A 18 16.41 2.14 0.39
N GLU A 19 16.84 2.61 -0.77
CA GLU A 19 16.85 1.84 -2.03
C GLU A 19 17.74 0.60 -1.92
N TRP A 20 18.93 0.76 -1.35
CA TRP A 20 19.82 -0.36 -1.05
C TRP A 20 19.12 -1.40 -0.14
N TRP A 21 18.48 -0.95 0.96
CA TRP A 21 17.72 -1.82 1.86
C TRP A 21 16.62 -2.57 1.12
N VAL A 22 15.81 -1.89 0.30
CA VAL A 22 14.74 -2.50 -0.49
C VAL A 22 15.29 -3.57 -1.41
N ASN A 23 16.37 -3.27 -2.14
CA ASN A 23 16.97 -4.20 -3.08
C ASN A 23 17.59 -5.43 -2.39
N TRP A 24 18.12 -5.27 -1.19
CA TRP A 24 18.79 -6.35 -0.47
C TRP A 24 17.83 -7.20 0.38
N PHE A 25 16.82 -6.59 1.01
CA PHE A 25 15.98 -7.29 1.98
C PHE A 25 14.53 -7.53 1.52
N LEU A 26 13.95 -6.65 0.71
CA LEU A 26 12.56 -6.80 0.30
C LEU A 26 12.41 -7.43 -1.09
N ARG A 27 13.19 -6.97 -2.07
CA ARG A 27 13.13 -7.48 -3.43
C ARG A 27 13.31 -9.01 -3.51
N PRO A 28 14.25 -9.65 -2.79
CA PRO A 28 14.39 -11.11 -2.82
C PRO A 28 13.22 -11.89 -2.22
N ARG A 29 12.31 -11.21 -1.52
CA ARG A 29 11.09 -11.82 -0.95
C ARG A 29 9.90 -11.78 -1.91
N CYS A 30 10.04 -11.12 -3.04
CA CYS A 30 9.06 -11.06 -4.10
C CYS A 30 9.53 -11.90 -5.29
N GLU A 31 8.61 -12.49 -6.01
CA GLU A 31 8.88 -13.06 -7.32
C GLU A 31 9.23 -11.93 -8.31
N SER A 32 8.51 -10.80 -8.20
CA SER A 32 8.87 -9.56 -8.88
C SER A 32 8.49 -8.33 -8.05
N LEU A 33 9.35 -7.31 -8.08
CA LEU A 33 9.06 -5.96 -7.60
C LEU A 33 9.47 -4.99 -8.71
N GLY A 34 8.48 -4.34 -9.31
CA GLY A 34 8.66 -3.46 -10.45
C GLY A 34 9.58 -2.26 -10.17
N PRO A 35 10.12 -1.64 -11.21
CA PRO A 35 10.98 -0.45 -11.10
C PRO A 35 10.20 0.75 -10.56
N HIS A 36 10.92 1.82 -10.23
CA HIS A 36 10.37 3.09 -9.73
C HIS A 36 9.52 2.97 -8.46
N SER A 37 9.56 1.82 -7.77
CA SER A 37 8.83 1.63 -6.52
C SER A 37 9.42 2.47 -5.39
N THR A 38 8.55 3.14 -4.62
CA THR A 38 8.93 3.98 -3.49
C THR A 38 8.45 3.34 -2.19
N ILE A 39 9.35 2.73 -1.43
CA ILE A 39 9.02 2.11 -0.15
C ILE A 39 9.61 2.98 0.98
N MET A 40 8.75 3.69 1.69
CA MET A 40 9.13 4.55 2.81
C MET A 40 9.26 3.73 4.08
N SER A 41 10.34 3.95 4.85
CA SER A 41 10.66 3.16 6.05
C SER A 41 10.57 1.64 5.81
N PRO A 42 11.34 1.08 4.85
CA PRO A 42 11.16 -0.28 4.36
C PRO A 42 11.37 -1.37 5.42
N TRP A 43 12.02 -1.06 6.53
CA TRP A 43 12.16 -1.95 7.70
C TRP A 43 10.85 -2.22 8.44
N PHE A 44 9.78 -1.45 8.13
CA PHE A 44 8.41 -1.67 8.62
C PHE A 44 7.46 -2.15 7.49
N VAL A 45 8.02 -2.73 6.44
CA VAL A 45 7.26 -3.43 5.39
C VAL A 45 7.63 -4.91 5.49
N ILE A 46 6.64 -5.75 5.70
CA ILE A 46 6.79 -7.19 5.90
C ILE A 46 6.23 -7.90 4.67
N ILE A 47 7.08 -8.61 3.96
CA ILE A 47 6.70 -9.46 2.82
C ILE A 47 7.08 -10.89 3.18
N SER A 48 6.13 -11.81 3.12
CA SER A 48 6.33 -13.20 3.52
C SER A 48 5.51 -14.18 2.65
N GLY A 49 6.09 -15.32 2.35
CA GLY A 49 5.49 -16.34 1.50
C GLY A 49 5.89 -16.24 0.04
N PRO A 50 5.51 -17.24 -0.79
CA PRO A 50 5.85 -17.33 -2.19
C PRO A 50 4.90 -16.51 -3.09
N ASN A 51 5.20 -16.47 -4.40
CA ASN A 51 4.30 -16.02 -5.47
C ASN A 51 3.75 -14.60 -5.27
N ILE A 52 4.59 -13.67 -4.76
CA ILE A 52 4.21 -12.27 -4.59
C ILE A 52 4.81 -11.47 -5.75
N ARG A 53 3.94 -10.90 -6.58
CA ARG A 53 4.30 -10.06 -7.72
C ARG A 53 3.75 -8.65 -7.52
N ILE A 54 4.61 -7.66 -7.66
CA ILE A 54 4.29 -6.23 -7.48
C ILE A 54 4.74 -5.49 -8.72
N GLY A 55 3.86 -4.70 -9.31
CA GLY A 55 4.08 -3.88 -10.50
C GLY A 55 5.02 -2.70 -10.28
N HIS A 56 5.19 -1.87 -11.31
CA HIS A 56 6.03 -0.67 -11.24
C HIS A 56 5.37 0.47 -10.43
N SER A 57 6.18 1.45 -10.03
CA SER A 57 5.71 2.65 -9.32
C SER A 57 4.89 2.36 -8.04
N PHE A 58 5.06 1.18 -7.47
CA PHE A 58 4.42 0.80 -6.22
C PHE A 58 4.90 1.69 -5.07
N THR A 59 3.97 2.14 -4.24
CA THR A 59 4.28 2.94 -3.06
C THR A 59 3.82 2.20 -1.81
N ALA A 60 4.74 1.98 -0.85
CA ALA A 60 4.40 1.52 0.49
C ALA A 60 4.94 2.48 1.55
N ILE A 61 4.15 2.75 2.58
CA ILE A 61 4.52 3.63 3.68
C ILE A 61 4.54 2.79 4.96
N GLY A 62 5.73 2.31 5.34
CA GLY A 62 5.91 1.57 6.59
C GLY A 62 5.96 2.51 7.81
N GLU A 63 5.36 2.09 8.91
CA GLU A 63 5.39 2.78 10.19
C GLU A 63 5.60 1.77 11.34
N MET A 64 6.32 2.17 12.40
CA MET A 64 6.75 1.27 13.47
C MET A 64 5.59 0.51 14.12
N HIS A 65 4.51 1.19 14.43
CA HIS A 65 3.34 0.58 15.09
C HIS A 65 2.26 0.11 14.11
N HIS A 66 2.43 0.43 12.83
CA HIS A 66 1.51 0.11 11.75
C HIS A 66 2.28 -0.38 10.51
N PRO A 67 2.95 -1.55 10.59
CA PRO A 67 3.69 -2.08 9.45
C PRO A 67 2.75 -2.40 8.29
N VAL A 68 3.22 -2.19 7.07
CA VAL A 68 2.57 -2.75 5.87
C VAL A 68 2.90 -4.23 5.79
N GLN A 69 1.90 -5.06 5.55
CA GLN A 69 2.07 -6.52 5.51
C GLN A 69 1.48 -7.10 4.23
N ILE A 70 2.28 -7.89 3.51
CA ILE A 70 1.87 -8.68 2.37
C ILE A 70 2.31 -10.11 2.64
N GLY A 71 1.35 -11.01 2.84
CA GLY A 71 1.66 -12.38 3.23
C GLY A 71 0.87 -13.42 2.45
N VAL A 72 1.54 -14.50 2.06
CA VAL A 72 0.94 -15.70 1.51
C VAL A 72 1.15 -16.84 2.51
N TRP A 73 0.05 -17.41 3.02
CA TRP A 73 0.03 -18.34 4.14
C TRP A 73 -0.64 -19.67 3.81
N GLY A 74 -0.80 -20.00 2.52
CA GLY A 74 -1.49 -21.18 2.06
C GLY A 74 -1.01 -22.48 2.74
N ARG A 75 -1.93 -23.44 2.93
CA ARG A 75 -1.68 -24.72 3.59
C ARG A 75 -0.62 -25.55 2.85
N ASP A 76 -0.72 -25.54 1.53
CA ASP A 76 0.25 -26.21 0.66
C ASP A 76 1.24 -25.14 0.19
N PHE A 77 2.44 -25.18 0.75
CA PHE A 77 3.53 -24.27 0.39
C PHE A 77 3.65 -24.18 -1.13
N GLY A 78 3.33 -23.01 -1.68
CA GLY A 78 3.52 -22.69 -3.10
C GLY A 78 2.26 -22.48 -3.93
N LEU A 79 1.05 -22.71 -3.41
CA LEU A 79 -0.19 -22.53 -4.17
C LEU A 79 -0.78 -21.11 -4.08
N GLY A 80 -0.70 -20.46 -2.92
CA GLY A 80 -1.24 -19.11 -2.76
C GLY A 80 -0.43 -18.06 -3.50
N SER A 81 -1.09 -16.97 -3.92
CA SER A 81 -0.44 -15.88 -4.65
C SER A 81 -1.01 -14.49 -4.31
N VAL A 82 -0.18 -13.46 -4.46
CA VAL A 82 -0.58 -12.05 -4.42
C VAL A 82 -0.04 -11.35 -5.66
N ARG A 83 -0.93 -10.71 -6.41
CA ARG A 83 -0.57 -9.83 -7.53
C ARG A 83 -1.06 -8.42 -7.25
N ILE A 84 -0.15 -7.47 -7.29
CA ILE A 84 -0.42 -6.04 -7.13
C ILE A 84 -0.03 -5.37 -8.43
N GLY A 85 -0.96 -4.68 -9.07
CA GLY A 85 -0.75 -3.94 -10.30
C GLY A 85 0.19 -2.73 -10.14
N ASP A 86 0.28 -1.97 -11.20
CA ASP A 86 1.15 -0.80 -11.28
C ASP A 86 0.57 0.39 -10.48
N ALA A 87 1.44 1.31 -10.07
CA ALA A 87 1.09 2.55 -9.39
C ALA A 87 0.22 2.38 -8.12
N CYS A 88 0.18 1.22 -7.49
CA CYS A 88 -0.59 0.99 -6.28
C CYS A 88 0.03 1.65 -5.05
N LEU A 89 -0.81 1.96 -4.06
CA LEU A 89 -0.41 2.54 -2.78
C LEU A 89 -0.87 1.67 -1.61
N MET A 90 0.04 1.37 -0.70
CA MET A 90 -0.28 0.81 0.61
C MET A 90 0.17 1.77 1.72
N SER A 91 -0.81 2.31 2.46
CA SER A 91 -0.59 3.19 3.61
C SER A 91 -0.23 2.40 4.87
N PRO A 92 0.23 3.05 5.96
CA PRO A 92 0.59 2.37 7.20
C PRO A 92 -0.51 1.43 7.70
N GLY A 93 -0.13 0.22 8.13
CA GLY A 93 -1.06 -0.78 8.64
C GLY A 93 -1.90 -1.52 7.60
N ALA A 94 -1.81 -1.14 6.32
CA ALA A 94 -2.47 -1.88 5.25
C ALA A 94 -1.94 -3.32 5.19
N ARG A 95 -2.86 -4.30 5.09
CA ARG A 95 -2.52 -5.72 5.16
C ARG A 95 -3.20 -6.54 4.07
N ILE A 96 -2.44 -7.42 3.44
CA ILE A 96 -2.92 -8.45 2.53
C ILE A 96 -2.52 -9.81 3.11
N SER A 97 -3.48 -10.71 3.26
CA SER A 97 -3.24 -12.08 3.72
C SER A 97 -3.92 -13.07 2.79
N ALA A 98 -3.12 -13.75 1.97
CA ALA A 98 -3.58 -14.68 0.97
C ALA A 98 -3.34 -16.13 1.36
N SER A 99 -4.31 -16.97 1.11
CA SER A 99 -4.24 -18.44 1.17
C SER A 99 -4.36 -19.06 -0.22
N ASP A 100 -5.15 -18.44 -1.09
CA ASP A 100 -5.42 -18.84 -2.47
C ASP A 100 -4.91 -17.75 -3.43
N GLU A 101 -5.72 -16.75 -3.74
CA GLU A 101 -5.32 -15.70 -4.65
C GLU A 101 -5.90 -14.34 -4.26
N ILE A 102 -5.03 -13.31 -4.21
CA ILE A 102 -5.46 -11.91 -4.08
C ILE A 102 -4.85 -11.11 -5.23
N VAL A 103 -5.70 -10.45 -6.02
CA VAL A 103 -5.30 -9.63 -7.16
C VAL A 103 -5.79 -8.21 -6.97
N LEU A 104 -4.89 -7.24 -7.09
CA LEU A 104 -5.19 -5.82 -7.18
C LEU A 104 -4.83 -5.34 -8.59
N GLY A 105 -5.76 -4.66 -9.25
CA GLY A 105 -5.51 -3.94 -10.50
C GLY A 105 -4.57 -2.75 -10.32
N ASN A 106 -4.44 -1.95 -11.36
CA ASN A 106 -3.54 -0.79 -11.37
C ASN A 106 -4.14 0.38 -10.59
N GLY A 107 -3.28 1.24 -10.04
CA GLY A 107 -3.69 2.46 -9.37
C GLY A 107 -4.47 2.26 -8.06
N CYS A 108 -4.60 1.04 -7.56
CA CYS A 108 -5.32 0.76 -6.33
C CYS A 108 -4.68 1.44 -5.12
N MET A 109 -5.53 1.92 -4.21
CA MET A 109 -5.08 2.56 -2.97
C MET A 109 -5.66 1.84 -1.75
N MET A 110 -4.77 1.40 -0.86
CA MET A 110 -5.10 0.87 0.45
C MET A 110 -4.78 1.92 1.53
N ALA A 111 -5.80 2.52 2.11
CA ALA A 111 -5.65 3.49 3.19
C ALA A 111 -5.19 2.81 4.50
N HIS A 112 -4.96 3.61 5.53
CA HIS A 112 -4.45 3.16 6.83
C HIS A 112 -5.28 2.00 7.39
N GLY A 113 -4.61 0.93 7.80
CA GLY A 113 -5.23 -0.20 8.47
C GLY A 113 -6.24 -1.01 7.63
N SER A 114 -6.37 -0.75 6.32
CA SER A 114 -7.23 -1.55 5.45
C SER A 114 -6.72 -2.98 5.33
N TYR A 115 -7.64 -3.94 5.18
CA TYR A 115 -7.32 -5.35 5.18
C TYR A 115 -8.02 -6.11 4.06
N ILE A 116 -7.27 -6.98 3.38
CA ILE A 116 -7.80 -7.93 2.40
C ILE A 116 -7.42 -9.34 2.84
N THR A 117 -8.40 -10.25 2.86
CA THR A 117 -8.17 -11.67 3.10
C THR A 117 -9.06 -12.54 2.22
N ASP A 118 -8.52 -13.63 1.72
CA ASP A 118 -9.20 -14.62 0.90
C ASP A 118 -9.60 -15.88 1.68
N SER A 119 -9.38 -15.91 3.00
CA SER A 119 -9.60 -17.09 3.84
C SER A 119 -10.16 -16.74 5.22
N ASP A 120 -10.91 -17.68 5.81
CA ASP A 120 -11.34 -17.63 7.22
C ASP A 120 -10.26 -18.14 8.18
N TRP A 121 -9.20 -18.75 7.66
CA TRP A 121 -8.04 -19.32 8.38
C TRP A 121 -8.34 -20.53 9.26
N HIS A 122 -9.58 -20.76 9.65
CA HIS A 122 -10.04 -21.87 10.49
C HIS A 122 -11.46 -22.29 10.11
N GLY A 123 -11.77 -23.58 10.24
CA GLY A 123 -13.11 -24.08 10.07
C GLY A 123 -14.06 -23.56 11.17
N LEU A 124 -15.34 -23.41 10.85
CA LEU A 124 -16.34 -22.93 11.80
C LEU A 124 -16.57 -23.90 12.96
N TYR A 125 -16.54 -25.19 12.68
CA TYR A 125 -16.80 -26.26 13.66
C TYR A 125 -15.52 -26.95 14.09
N ASP A 126 -14.58 -27.13 13.18
CA ASP A 126 -13.26 -27.69 13.45
C ASP A 126 -12.18 -26.58 13.34
N ARG A 127 -11.83 -25.99 14.50
CA ARG A 127 -10.83 -24.91 14.58
C ARG A 127 -9.40 -25.38 14.37
N VAL A 128 -9.14 -26.67 14.41
CA VAL A 128 -7.83 -27.26 14.13
C VAL A 128 -7.62 -27.39 12.62
N ASN A 129 -8.70 -27.61 11.88
CA ASN A 129 -8.66 -27.65 10.43
C ASN A 129 -8.38 -26.23 9.88
N ARG A 130 -7.20 -26.08 9.25
CA ARG A 130 -6.77 -24.83 8.61
C ARG A 130 -7.26 -24.72 7.16
N ASP A 131 -7.95 -25.72 6.66
CA ASP A 131 -8.58 -25.69 5.34
C ASP A 131 -9.89 -24.90 5.41
N ALA A 132 -9.76 -23.60 5.49
CA ALA A 132 -10.85 -22.68 5.76
C ALA A 132 -11.58 -22.24 4.48
N ASN A 133 -11.66 -23.10 3.46
CA ASN A 133 -12.34 -22.86 2.20
C ASN A 133 -11.99 -21.46 1.63
N PRO A 134 -10.73 -21.22 1.25
CA PRO A 134 -10.32 -19.95 0.67
C PRO A 134 -11.06 -19.72 -0.65
N ARG A 135 -11.30 -18.45 -0.96
CA ARG A 135 -11.88 -18.02 -2.23
C ARG A 135 -11.16 -16.75 -2.68
N PRO A 136 -10.75 -16.67 -3.96
CA PRO A 136 -9.97 -15.57 -4.46
C PRO A 136 -10.65 -14.21 -4.25
N VAL A 137 -9.84 -13.17 -4.11
CA VAL A 137 -10.31 -11.78 -4.02
C VAL A 137 -9.69 -10.99 -5.17
N HIS A 138 -10.53 -10.32 -5.94
CA HIS A 138 -10.10 -9.53 -7.09
C HIS A 138 -10.57 -8.08 -6.98
N LEU A 139 -9.65 -7.14 -7.05
CA LEU A 139 -9.92 -5.73 -7.18
C LEU A 139 -9.56 -5.29 -8.59
N GLY A 140 -10.47 -4.60 -9.26
CA GLY A 140 -10.20 -3.95 -10.54
C GLY A 140 -9.24 -2.76 -10.42
N ASP A 141 -9.15 -1.98 -11.48
CA ASP A 141 -8.29 -0.82 -11.55
C ASP A 141 -8.86 0.35 -10.72
N ASN A 142 -7.97 1.17 -10.15
CA ASN A 142 -8.33 2.38 -9.41
C ASN A 142 -9.32 2.16 -8.25
N VAL A 143 -9.25 1.02 -7.58
CA VAL A 143 -10.07 0.76 -6.39
C VAL A 143 -9.44 1.44 -5.17
N TRP A 144 -10.26 2.16 -4.40
CA TRP A 144 -9.82 2.80 -3.17
C TRP A 144 -10.45 2.13 -1.94
N LEU A 145 -9.62 1.48 -1.13
CA LEU A 145 -9.99 0.96 0.17
C LEU A 145 -9.74 2.04 1.24
N GLY A 146 -10.81 2.52 1.86
CA GLY A 146 -10.80 3.51 2.92
C GLY A 146 -10.15 3.00 4.21
N ASP A 147 -9.92 3.92 5.16
CA ASP A 147 -9.31 3.62 6.46
C ASP A 147 -10.03 2.46 7.16
N ARG A 148 -9.27 1.45 7.61
CA ARG A 148 -9.77 0.26 8.31
C ARG A 148 -10.91 -0.48 7.63
N SER A 149 -11.06 -0.34 6.32
CA SER A 149 -11.99 -1.18 5.57
C SER A 149 -11.46 -2.61 5.46
N THR A 150 -12.36 -3.56 5.31
CA THR A 150 -12.02 -4.98 5.20
C THR A 150 -12.72 -5.60 4.00
N VAL A 151 -11.96 -6.33 3.18
CA VAL A 151 -12.48 -7.13 2.06
C VAL A 151 -12.30 -8.59 2.40
N LEU A 152 -13.41 -9.34 2.39
CA LEU A 152 -13.43 -10.75 2.75
C LEU A 152 -13.32 -11.65 1.51
N LYS A 153 -13.06 -12.92 1.75
CA LYS A 153 -12.88 -13.97 0.73
C LYS A 153 -14.00 -14.03 -0.29
N GLY A 154 -13.63 -14.29 -1.54
CA GLY A 154 -14.55 -14.50 -2.66
C GLY A 154 -15.21 -13.23 -3.17
N VAL A 155 -14.69 -12.06 -2.82
CA VAL A 155 -15.22 -10.78 -3.26
C VAL A 155 -14.48 -10.28 -4.50
N SER A 156 -15.24 -9.81 -5.49
CA SER A 156 -14.75 -9.01 -6.61
C SER A 156 -15.22 -7.57 -6.47
N ILE A 157 -14.31 -6.61 -6.63
CA ILE A 157 -14.61 -5.17 -6.61
C ILE A 157 -14.30 -4.60 -8.01
N GLY A 158 -15.31 -4.03 -8.67
CA GLY A 158 -15.15 -3.44 -9.98
C GLY A 158 -14.37 -2.12 -9.97
N ASP A 159 -13.91 -1.74 -11.16
CA ASP A 159 -13.04 -0.58 -11.37
C ASP A 159 -13.62 0.71 -10.80
N ASN A 160 -12.74 1.61 -10.40
CA ASN A 160 -13.05 2.94 -9.88
C ASN A 160 -13.94 2.96 -8.63
N SER A 161 -14.15 1.83 -7.97
CA SER A 161 -15.02 1.78 -6.81
C SER A 161 -14.28 2.16 -5.52
N VAL A 162 -15.04 2.70 -4.59
CA VAL A 162 -14.54 3.16 -3.30
C VAL A 162 -15.21 2.37 -2.18
N VAL A 163 -14.42 1.78 -1.32
CA VAL A 163 -14.85 1.18 -0.06
C VAL A 163 -14.65 2.21 1.05
N ALA A 164 -15.72 2.70 1.64
CA ALA A 164 -15.66 3.72 2.69
C ALA A 164 -14.91 3.22 3.94
N ALA A 165 -14.42 4.17 4.74
CA ALA A 165 -13.72 3.86 5.98
C ALA A 165 -14.56 2.97 6.91
N GLY A 166 -13.93 1.93 7.49
CA GLY A 166 -14.59 0.99 8.40
C GLY A 166 -15.59 0.02 7.76
N ALA A 167 -15.79 0.07 6.45
CA ALA A 167 -16.72 -0.84 5.77
C ALA A 167 -16.18 -2.28 5.72
N VAL A 168 -17.08 -3.27 5.79
CA VAL A 168 -16.76 -4.70 5.65
C VAL A 168 -17.45 -5.26 4.41
N VAL A 169 -16.66 -5.51 3.38
CA VAL A 169 -17.16 -6.02 2.09
C VAL A 169 -17.25 -7.53 2.13
N THR A 170 -18.47 -8.04 1.99
CA THR A 170 -18.80 -9.47 2.07
C THR A 170 -19.41 -10.02 0.79
N LYS A 171 -19.66 -9.15 -0.20
CA LYS A 171 -20.25 -9.48 -1.51
C LYS A 171 -19.58 -8.64 -2.58
N ASP A 172 -19.72 -9.07 -3.82
CA ASP A 172 -19.20 -8.35 -4.97
C ASP A 172 -19.71 -6.92 -5.04
N VAL A 173 -18.84 -6.03 -5.49
CA VAL A 173 -19.09 -4.60 -5.65
C VAL A 173 -18.99 -4.27 -7.13
N PRO A 174 -20.04 -3.70 -7.75
CA PRO A 174 -19.95 -3.26 -9.14
C PRO A 174 -18.93 -2.14 -9.33
N ALA A 175 -18.55 -1.86 -10.59
CA ALA A 175 -17.69 -0.73 -10.91
C ALA A 175 -18.40 0.61 -10.65
N ASN A 176 -17.60 1.67 -10.46
CA ASN A 176 -18.07 3.06 -10.36
C ASN A 176 -19.07 3.31 -9.22
N VAL A 177 -18.87 2.67 -8.05
CA VAL A 177 -19.72 2.90 -6.87
C VAL A 177 -18.92 3.20 -5.63
N VAL A 178 -19.60 3.78 -4.64
CA VAL A 178 -19.13 3.86 -3.25
C VAL A 178 -19.94 2.88 -2.42
N VAL A 179 -19.26 2.00 -1.68
CA VAL A 179 -19.90 1.11 -0.70
C VAL A 179 -19.49 1.50 0.72
N ALA A 180 -20.42 1.37 1.68
CA ALA A 180 -20.19 1.70 3.08
C ALA A 180 -20.97 0.76 4.01
N GLY A 181 -20.54 0.68 5.26
CA GLY A 181 -21.22 -0.06 6.33
C GLY A 181 -20.66 -1.45 6.57
N ASN A 182 -21.30 -2.19 7.50
CA ASN A 182 -20.98 -3.58 7.84
C ASN A 182 -22.30 -4.36 8.03
N PRO A 183 -22.66 -5.26 7.08
CA PRO A 183 -21.98 -5.47 5.80
C PRO A 183 -22.08 -4.25 4.87
N ALA A 184 -21.08 -4.09 3.98
CA ALA A 184 -21.05 -2.99 3.04
C ALA A 184 -22.18 -3.08 2.01
N ALA A 185 -22.81 -1.93 1.72
CA ALA A 185 -23.82 -1.77 0.69
C ALA A 185 -23.52 -0.54 -0.17
N VAL A 186 -24.01 -0.51 -1.41
CA VAL A 186 -23.86 0.65 -2.30
C VAL A 186 -24.61 1.85 -1.72
N VAL A 187 -23.89 2.95 -1.51
CA VAL A 187 -24.43 4.21 -0.98
C VAL A 187 -24.40 5.33 -2.00
N LYS A 188 -23.60 5.19 -3.06
CA LYS A 188 -23.49 6.17 -4.14
C LYS A 188 -23.02 5.49 -5.43
N THR A 189 -23.58 5.89 -6.57
CA THR A 189 -23.03 5.63 -7.89
C THR A 189 -22.20 6.84 -8.31
N LEU A 190 -21.01 6.61 -8.85
CA LEU A 190 -20.12 7.66 -9.32
C LEU A 190 -20.54 8.07 -10.75
N ASP A 191 -20.49 9.35 -11.03
CA ASP A 191 -20.78 9.87 -12.36
C ASP A 191 -19.58 9.57 -13.28
N GLU A 192 -19.85 8.85 -14.37
CA GLU A 192 -18.82 8.47 -15.35
C GLU A 192 -18.41 9.63 -16.25
N SER A 193 -19.22 10.68 -16.33
CA SER A 193 -18.92 11.89 -17.11
C SER A 193 -17.91 12.83 -16.41
N GLU A 194 -17.74 12.68 -15.10
CA GLU A 194 -16.76 13.48 -14.34
C GLU A 194 -15.33 13.08 -14.67
N PRO A 195 -14.43 14.05 -14.94
CA PRO A 195 -13.03 13.77 -15.22
C PRO A 195 -12.38 13.09 -14.03
N ARG A 196 -11.59 12.05 -14.30
CA ARG A 196 -10.87 11.28 -13.26
C ARG A 196 -9.38 11.42 -13.46
N TYR A 197 -8.71 11.69 -12.37
CA TYR A 197 -7.25 11.65 -12.29
C TYR A 197 -6.86 10.57 -11.28
N THR A 198 -6.21 9.54 -11.76
CA THR A 198 -5.85 8.36 -11.00
C THR A 198 -4.37 8.38 -10.60
N ARG A 199 -3.97 7.44 -9.76
CA ARG A 199 -2.54 7.26 -9.51
C ARG A 199 -1.79 6.78 -10.75
N SER A 200 -2.43 6.03 -11.63
CA SER A 200 -1.82 5.59 -12.88
C SER A 200 -1.41 6.77 -13.75
N ASP A 201 -2.26 7.80 -13.86
CA ASP A 201 -1.94 9.02 -14.61
C ASP A 201 -0.74 9.77 -14.01
N MET A 202 -0.63 9.80 -12.68
CA MET A 202 0.53 10.41 -11.99
C MET A 202 1.86 9.72 -12.33
N PHE A 203 1.81 8.45 -12.68
CA PHE A 203 2.98 7.61 -12.99
C PHE A 203 3.02 7.16 -14.46
N GLU A 204 2.35 7.88 -15.36
CA GLU A 204 2.42 7.62 -16.81
C GLU A 204 3.87 7.67 -17.31
N ASP A 205 4.65 8.67 -16.87
CA ASP A 205 6.12 8.69 -16.97
C ASP A 205 6.74 8.65 -15.56
N PRO A 206 7.11 7.46 -15.05
CA PRO A 206 7.69 7.33 -13.73
C PRO A 206 9.04 8.03 -13.57
N SER A 207 9.81 8.16 -14.66
CA SER A 207 11.13 8.81 -14.66
C SER A 207 10.97 10.32 -14.51
N GLU A 208 10.05 10.92 -15.24
CA GLU A 208 9.72 12.35 -15.13
C GLU A 208 9.20 12.68 -13.74
N THR A 209 8.25 11.87 -13.23
CA THR A 209 7.71 12.01 -11.88
C THR A 209 8.80 11.97 -10.82
N GLN A 210 9.74 11.04 -10.94
CA GLN A 210 10.88 10.96 -10.03
C GLN A 210 11.80 12.19 -10.12
N ALA A 211 12.09 12.64 -11.33
CA ALA A 211 12.90 13.84 -11.57
C ALA A 211 12.22 15.10 -11.00
N TYR A 212 10.92 15.23 -11.15
CA TYR A 212 10.13 16.32 -10.58
C TYR A 212 10.25 16.36 -9.04
N PHE A 213 10.06 15.23 -8.36
CA PHE A 213 10.20 15.17 -6.90
C PHE A 213 11.64 15.44 -6.45
N GLU A 214 12.64 14.97 -7.18
CA GLU A 214 14.03 15.29 -6.87
C GLU A 214 14.34 16.79 -7.03
N HIS A 215 13.83 17.41 -8.09
CA HIS A 215 13.95 18.85 -8.29
C HIS A 215 13.28 19.63 -7.17
N LEU A 216 12.05 19.25 -6.80
CA LEU A 216 11.33 19.87 -5.69
C LEU A 216 12.10 19.76 -4.37
N ASP A 217 12.64 18.59 -4.06
CA ASP A 217 13.50 18.39 -2.88
C ASP A 217 14.75 19.28 -2.91
N ARG A 218 15.38 19.41 -4.06
CA ARG A 218 16.56 20.25 -4.24
C ARG A 218 16.23 21.71 -3.94
N VAL A 219 15.11 22.21 -4.46
CA VAL A 219 14.66 23.58 -4.22
C VAL A 219 14.29 23.81 -2.74
N LEU A 220 13.48 22.94 -2.17
CA LEU A 220 12.97 23.07 -0.80
C LEU A 220 14.05 22.90 0.28
N LEU A 221 15.14 22.21 -0.03
CA LEU A 221 16.20 21.88 0.93
C LEU A 221 17.53 22.61 0.62
N SER A 222 17.56 23.49 -0.38
CA SER A 222 18.78 24.20 -0.82
C SER A 222 19.40 25.07 0.27
N ASP A 223 18.57 25.67 1.14
CA ASP A 223 18.98 26.55 2.23
C ASP A 223 19.27 25.81 3.55
N LYS A 224 19.08 24.50 3.60
CA LYS A 224 19.23 23.71 4.81
C LYS A 224 20.69 23.37 5.07
N ARG A 225 21.16 23.66 6.30
CA ARG A 225 22.54 23.43 6.72
C ARG A 225 22.65 22.25 7.67
N PHE A 226 23.78 21.53 7.59
CA PHE A 226 24.02 20.29 8.36
C PHE A 226 23.99 20.51 9.89
N TRP A 227 24.75 21.47 10.40
CA TRP A 227 24.87 21.67 11.83
C TRP A 227 23.57 22.08 12.52
N PRO A 228 22.79 23.05 12.00
CA PRO A 228 21.46 23.34 12.54
C PRO A 228 20.51 22.17 12.55
N TRP A 229 20.53 21.33 11.47
CA TRP A 229 19.74 20.11 11.41
C TRP A 229 20.18 19.08 12.45
N LEU A 230 21.49 18.81 12.57
CA LEU A 230 22.03 17.84 13.50
C LEU A 230 21.75 18.24 14.97
N LEU A 231 21.96 19.50 15.32
CA LEU A 231 21.65 20.02 16.66
C LEU A 231 20.16 19.87 16.99
N GLN A 232 19.28 20.12 16.04
CA GLN A 232 17.84 19.95 16.24
C GLN A 232 17.42 18.47 16.31
N ALA A 233 18.11 17.57 15.61
CA ALA A 233 17.87 16.12 15.69
C ALA A 233 18.27 15.55 17.07
N ILE A 234 19.39 16.02 17.64
CA ILE A 234 19.92 15.58 18.95
C ILE A 234 19.19 16.29 20.11
N TYR A 235 18.92 17.58 19.98
CA TYR A 235 18.25 18.40 20.99
C TYR A 235 16.97 19.02 20.40
N PRO A 236 15.87 18.26 20.28
CA PRO A 236 14.63 18.79 19.77
C PRO A 236 14.06 19.83 20.74
N ARG A 237 14.35 21.09 20.53
CA ARG A 237 13.74 22.20 21.29
C ARG A 237 12.24 22.21 20.98
N SER A 238 11.41 22.08 22.01
CA SER A 238 9.99 22.43 21.89
C SER A 238 9.90 23.89 21.48
N ARG A 239 9.50 24.18 20.25
CA ARG A 239 9.13 25.56 19.89
C ARG A 239 7.90 25.91 20.72
N LYS A 240 8.05 26.78 21.72
CA LYS A 240 6.95 27.61 22.18
C LYS A 240 6.39 28.29 20.93
N GLN A 241 5.08 28.13 20.74
CA GLN A 241 4.33 28.80 19.68
C GLN A 241 4.65 30.30 19.71
N GLN A 242 5.18 30.81 18.61
CA GLN A 242 5.07 32.22 18.20
C GLN A 242 4.13 32.28 17.02
#